data_3b170a44fff5de794237e2b165b30632
#
_entry.id   3b170a44fff5de794237e2b165b30632
#
_cell.length_a   1.000
_cell.length_b   1.000
_cell.length_c   1.000
_cell.angle_alpha   90.00
_cell.angle_beta   90.00
_cell.angle_gamma   90.00
#
_symmetry.space_group_name_H-M   'P 1'
#
loop_
_entity.id
_entity.type
_entity.pdbx_description
1 polymer ?
#
loop_
_entity_poly.entity_id
_entity_poly.type
_entity_poly.pdbx_seq_one_letter_code
_entity_poly.pdbx_strand_id
1 'polypeptide(L)'
;MNSSISNSKKSVLAIAIFLIILLALDRAISFAISEAIIARQYDTRIQKIMDQELDHDILVFGSSRASRNIRAEQISEITGTSMYNLGFHGSDVDYHEDILRLTLEAGN
;
A
#
# COMPACT_ATOMS: atom_id res chain seq x y z
N MET A 1 51.61 4.95 -29.02
CA MET A 1 51.27 4.16 -27.83
C MET A 1 50.50 4.96 -26.77
N ASN A 2 50.74 6.24 -26.56
CA ASN A 2 50.04 7.05 -25.56
C ASN A 2 48.60 7.46 -25.90
N SER A 3 48.20 7.50 -27.16
CA SER A 3 46.82 7.87 -27.58
C SER A 3 45.77 6.80 -27.28
N SER A 4 46.12 5.54 -27.36
CA SER A 4 45.24 4.40 -27.12
C SER A 4 44.86 4.29 -25.63
N ILE A 5 45.80 4.51 -24.72
CA ILE A 5 45.59 4.48 -23.27
C ILE A 5 44.74 5.66 -22.81
N SER A 6 44.90 6.84 -23.43
CA SER A 6 44.09 8.01 -23.15
C SER A 6 42.61 7.81 -23.54
N ASN A 7 42.36 7.18 -24.68
CA ASN A 7 40.99 6.89 -25.14
C ASN A 7 40.29 5.82 -24.27
N SER A 8 41.02 4.80 -23.82
CA SER A 8 40.49 3.80 -22.92
C SER A 8 40.05 4.40 -21.58
N LYS A 9 40.82 5.29 -20.98
CA LYS A 9 40.45 5.98 -19.73
C LYS A 9 39.24 6.88 -19.92
N LYS A 10 39.09 7.57 -21.04
CA LYS A 10 37.90 8.37 -21.35
C LYS A 10 36.66 7.50 -21.51
N SER A 11 36.78 6.34 -22.16
CA SER A 11 35.68 5.41 -22.32
C SER A 11 35.23 4.81 -20.97
N VAL A 12 36.17 4.44 -20.12
CA VAL A 12 35.87 3.94 -18.78
C VAL A 12 35.14 5.01 -17.94
N LEU A 13 35.62 6.24 -17.98
CA LEU A 13 34.98 7.36 -17.28
C LEU A 13 33.58 7.63 -17.82
N ALA A 14 33.37 7.60 -19.12
CA ALA A 14 32.06 7.79 -19.74
C ALA A 14 31.09 6.69 -19.32
N ILE A 15 31.52 5.43 -19.27
CA ILE A 15 30.70 4.31 -18.78
C ILE A 15 30.36 4.49 -17.31
N ALA A 16 31.31 4.88 -16.48
CA ALA A 16 31.07 5.12 -15.06
C ALA A 16 30.05 6.25 -14.84
N ILE A 17 30.16 7.35 -15.55
CA ILE A 17 29.20 8.45 -15.49
C ILE A 17 27.81 7.99 -15.96
N PHE A 18 27.74 7.24 -17.04
CA PHE A 18 26.47 6.69 -17.53
C PHE A 18 25.79 5.80 -16.50
N LEU A 19 26.52 4.90 -15.84
CA LEU A 19 25.99 4.04 -14.79
C LEU A 19 25.49 4.83 -13.57
N ILE A 20 26.23 5.87 -13.18
CA ILE A 20 25.80 6.75 -12.06
C ILE A 20 24.50 7.48 -12.42
N ILE A 21 24.39 8.01 -13.63
CA ILE A 21 23.17 8.67 -14.09
C ILE A 21 22.00 7.68 -14.13
N LEU A 22 22.23 6.47 -14.62
CA LEU A 22 21.21 5.42 -14.68
C LEU A 22 20.71 5.05 -13.30
N LEU A 23 21.60 4.86 -12.32
CA LEU A 23 21.23 4.59 -10.93
C LEU A 23 20.48 5.77 -10.29
N ALA A 24 20.89 6.99 -10.57
CA ALA A 24 20.21 8.17 -10.05
C ALA A 24 18.78 8.29 -10.60
N LEU A 25 18.61 8.04 -11.90
CA LEU A 25 17.28 8.00 -12.54
C LEU A 25 16.40 6.88 -11.98
N ASP A 26 16.95 5.67 -11.81
CA ASP A 26 16.23 4.56 -11.20
C ASP A 26 15.72 4.92 -9.81
N ARG A 27 16.57 5.52 -8.98
CA ARG A 27 16.17 5.96 -7.62
C ARG A 27 15.11 7.06 -7.65
N ALA A 28 15.25 8.04 -8.52
CA ALA A 28 14.30 9.12 -8.65
C ALA A 28 12.91 8.61 -9.12
N ILE A 29 12.88 7.72 -10.10
CA ILE A 29 11.66 7.11 -10.62
C ILE A 29 11.03 6.22 -9.55
N SER A 30 11.81 5.38 -8.87
CA SER A 30 11.32 4.52 -7.79
C SER A 30 10.71 5.34 -6.65
N PHE A 31 11.35 6.43 -6.27
CA PHE A 31 10.81 7.34 -5.25
C PHE A 31 9.48 7.97 -5.69
N ALA A 32 9.43 8.53 -6.90
CA ALA A 32 8.21 9.16 -7.42
C ALA A 32 7.04 8.16 -7.55
N ILE A 33 7.32 6.93 -7.96
CA ILE A 33 6.32 5.87 -8.07
C ILE A 33 5.84 5.44 -6.68
N SER A 34 6.75 5.26 -5.70
CA SER A 34 6.38 4.87 -4.35
C SER A 34 5.47 5.90 -3.68
N GLU A 35 5.78 7.18 -3.80
CA GLU A 35 4.93 8.27 -3.31
C GLU A 35 3.54 8.24 -3.96
N ALA A 36 3.46 8.05 -5.28
CA ALA A 36 2.19 7.99 -6.01
C ALA A 36 1.37 6.75 -5.63
N ILE A 37 2.02 5.61 -5.37
CA ILE A 37 1.35 4.38 -4.93
C ILE A 37 0.83 4.54 -3.50
N ILE A 38 1.64 5.04 -2.59
CA ILE A 38 1.24 5.30 -1.21
C ILE A 38 0.04 6.25 -1.17
N ALA A 39 0.07 7.33 -1.94
CA ALA A 39 -1.04 8.28 -2.01
C ALA A 39 -2.35 7.69 -2.56
N ARG A 40 -2.28 6.66 -3.42
CA ARG A 40 -3.45 6.01 -4.02
C ARG A 40 -3.93 4.76 -3.30
N GLN A 41 -3.03 4.07 -2.59
CA GLN A 41 -3.32 2.81 -1.90
C GLN A 41 -3.40 2.98 -0.38
N TYR A 42 -3.47 4.21 0.12
CA TYR A 42 -3.60 4.41 1.56
C TYR A 42 -4.94 3.86 2.04
N ASP A 43 -4.91 2.61 2.43
CA ASP A 43 -6.05 1.96 3.07
C ASP A 43 -6.13 2.43 4.53
N THR A 44 -7.07 3.30 4.79
CA THR A 44 -7.26 3.89 6.13
C THR A 44 -7.90 2.93 7.13
N ARG A 45 -8.27 1.71 6.72
CA ARG A 45 -8.98 0.76 7.60
C ARG A 45 -8.13 0.33 8.79
N ILE A 46 -6.88 -0.04 8.56
CA ILE A 46 -5.96 -0.40 9.65
C ILE A 46 -5.71 0.79 10.56
N GLN A 47 -5.54 1.98 10.00
CA GLN A 47 -5.38 3.19 10.79
C GLN A 47 -6.59 3.44 11.69
N LYS A 48 -7.79 3.32 11.17
CA LYS A 48 -9.03 3.46 11.95
C LYS A 48 -9.15 2.43 13.08
N ILE A 49 -8.70 1.20 12.86
CA ILE A 49 -8.63 0.20 13.92
C ILE A 49 -7.67 0.66 15.02
N MET A 50 -6.47 1.08 14.65
CA MET A 50 -5.43 1.50 15.60
C MET A 50 -5.83 2.77 16.38
N ASP A 51 -6.53 3.69 15.73
CA ASP A 51 -6.99 4.93 16.33
C ASP A 51 -8.31 4.76 17.12
N GLN A 52 -8.85 3.53 17.19
CA GLN A 52 -10.13 3.21 17.85
C GLN A 52 -11.32 4.02 17.29
N GLU A 53 -11.30 4.27 15.99
CA GLU A 53 -12.35 5.02 15.29
C GLU A 53 -13.47 4.14 14.73
N LEU A 54 -13.44 2.83 15.00
CA LEU A 54 -14.47 1.87 14.54
C LEU A 54 -15.57 1.68 15.57
N ASP A 55 -16.26 2.73 15.94
CA ASP A 55 -17.46 2.68 16.78
C ASP A 55 -18.69 2.32 15.94
N HIS A 56 -18.76 1.06 15.52
CA HIS A 56 -19.84 0.53 14.69
C HIS A 56 -20.44 -0.73 15.32
N ASP A 57 -21.76 -0.89 15.17
CA ASP A 57 -22.49 -2.04 15.71
C ASP A 57 -22.11 -3.35 14.99
N ILE A 58 -21.77 -3.26 13.71
CA ILE A 58 -21.45 -4.40 12.84
C ILE A 58 -20.16 -4.14 12.06
N LEU A 59 -19.20 -5.03 12.21
CA LEU A 59 -17.98 -5.07 11.41
C LEU A 59 -18.02 -6.26 10.45
N VAL A 60 -17.80 -6.01 9.16
CA VAL A 60 -17.82 -7.04 8.13
C VAL A 60 -16.39 -7.38 7.73
N PHE A 61 -16.04 -8.65 7.90
CA PHE A 61 -14.75 -9.20 7.44
C PHE A 61 -14.96 -10.04 6.19
N GLY A 62 -13.97 -10.08 5.33
CA GLY A 62 -14.00 -10.91 4.14
C GLY A 62 -13.07 -10.46 3.04
N SER A 63 -12.97 -11.27 2.00
CA SER A 63 -12.11 -11.03 0.84
C SER A 63 -12.74 -10.02 -0.14
N SER A 64 -12.33 -10.07 -1.39
CA SER A 64 -12.86 -9.22 -2.47
C SER A 64 -14.39 -9.25 -2.62
N ARG A 65 -15.04 -10.35 -2.24
CA ARG A 65 -16.51 -10.44 -2.27
C ARG A 65 -17.15 -9.52 -1.24
N ALA A 66 -16.66 -9.52 -0.01
CA ALA A 66 -17.12 -8.61 1.03
C ALA A 66 -16.80 -7.16 0.66
N SER A 67 -15.56 -6.89 0.26
CA SER A 67 -15.10 -5.55 -0.08
C SER A 67 -15.91 -4.89 -1.21
N ARG A 68 -16.34 -5.66 -2.22
CA ARG A 68 -17.02 -5.12 -3.40
C ARG A 68 -18.54 -5.19 -3.34
N ASN A 69 -19.09 -6.21 -2.68
CA ASN A 69 -20.52 -6.50 -2.76
C ASN A 69 -21.30 -6.04 -1.54
N ILE A 70 -20.63 -5.78 -0.41
CA ILE A 70 -21.28 -5.30 0.80
C ILE A 70 -21.08 -3.80 0.92
N ARG A 71 -22.14 -3.04 0.69
CA ARG A 71 -22.16 -1.58 0.84
C ARG A 71 -22.63 -1.22 2.24
N ALA A 72 -21.70 -1.18 3.18
CA ALA A 72 -22.00 -0.95 4.58
C ALA A 72 -22.77 0.34 4.84
N GLU A 73 -22.41 1.43 4.15
CA GLU A 73 -23.10 2.72 4.26
C GLU A 73 -24.57 2.62 3.88
N GLN A 74 -24.90 1.99 2.73
CA GLN A 74 -26.28 1.83 2.29
C GLN A 74 -27.11 0.93 3.21
N ILE A 75 -26.50 -0.11 3.76
CA ILE A 75 -27.17 -0.99 4.72
C ILE A 75 -27.43 -0.22 6.01
N SER A 76 -26.47 0.55 6.49
CA SER A 76 -26.62 1.40 7.68
C SER A 76 -27.74 2.41 7.52
N GLU A 77 -27.86 3.05 6.38
CA GLU A 77 -28.94 4.01 6.07
C GLU A 77 -30.33 3.36 6.09
N ILE A 78 -30.44 2.13 5.56
CA ILE A 78 -31.74 1.41 5.48
C ILE A 78 -32.14 0.82 6.82
N THR A 79 -31.18 0.27 7.57
CA THR A 79 -31.45 -0.49 8.80
C THR A 79 -31.41 0.38 10.07
N GLY A 80 -30.74 1.52 10.01
CA GLY A 80 -30.44 2.35 11.18
C GLY A 80 -29.36 1.77 12.10
N THR A 81 -28.69 0.68 11.66
CA THR A 81 -27.60 0.02 12.39
C THR A 81 -26.26 0.41 11.77
N SER A 82 -25.32 0.92 12.54
CA SER A 82 -24.02 1.34 12.01
C SER A 82 -23.21 0.12 11.59
N MET A 83 -22.67 0.16 10.37
CA MET A 83 -21.90 -0.93 9.78
C MET A 83 -20.62 -0.42 9.10
N TYR A 84 -19.52 -1.12 9.30
CA TYR A 84 -18.26 -0.85 8.62
C TYR A 84 -17.69 -2.08 7.92
N ASN A 85 -17.20 -1.91 6.68
CA ASN A 85 -16.68 -3.00 5.88
C ASN A 85 -15.15 -3.04 5.91
N LEU A 86 -14.61 -4.02 6.63
CA LEU A 86 -13.18 -4.35 6.73
C LEU A 86 -12.72 -5.39 5.68
N GLY A 87 -13.57 -5.75 4.72
CA GLY A 87 -13.22 -6.66 3.65
C GLY A 87 -12.06 -6.14 2.80
N PHE A 88 -11.07 -6.99 2.51
CA PHE A 88 -9.87 -6.61 1.77
C PHE A 88 -9.68 -7.47 0.52
N HIS A 89 -9.36 -6.82 -0.60
CA HIS A 89 -9.18 -7.51 -1.87
C HIS A 89 -7.88 -8.34 -1.88
N GLY A 90 -7.99 -9.60 -2.28
CA GLY A 90 -6.82 -10.50 -2.36
C GLY A 90 -6.36 -11.07 -1.02
N SER A 91 -7.13 -10.88 0.05
CA SER A 91 -6.83 -11.44 1.37
C SER A 91 -7.29 -12.89 1.51
N ASP A 92 -6.58 -13.64 2.33
CA ASP A 92 -6.90 -15.01 2.77
C ASP A 92 -7.48 -15.03 4.18
N VAL A 93 -7.69 -16.23 4.71
CA VAL A 93 -8.29 -16.44 6.03
C VAL A 93 -7.38 -15.94 7.15
N ASP A 94 -6.07 -16.16 7.01
CA ASP A 94 -5.08 -15.78 8.02
C ASP A 94 -5.05 -14.25 8.19
N TYR A 95 -5.13 -13.51 7.09
CA TYR A 95 -5.26 -12.06 7.13
C TYR A 95 -6.51 -11.59 7.90
N HIS A 96 -7.64 -12.28 7.71
CA HIS A 96 -8.88 -11.91 8.42
C HIS A 96 -8.80 -12.21 9.91
N GLU A 97 -8.12 -13.29 10.29
CA GLU A 97 -7.85 -13.58 11.71
C GLU A 97 -7.00 -12.49 12.34
N ASP A 98 -5.94 -12.06 11.66
CA ASP A 98 -5.05 -11.02 12.15
C ASP A 98 -5.78 -9.68 12.32
N ILE A 99 -6.61 -9.29 11.34
CA ILE A 99 -7.40 -8.06 11.42
C ILE A 99 -8.46 -8.13 12.52
N LEU A 100 -9.13 -9.27 12.68
CA LEU A 100 -10.09 -9.47 13.77
C LEU A 100 -9.39 -9.36 15.14
N ARG A 101 -8.25 -10.02 15.29
CA ARG A 101 -7.45 -9.96 16.53
C ARG A 101 -7.02 -8.52 16.83
N LEU A 102 -6.49 -7.81 15.84
CA LEU A 102 -6.08 -6.42 15.97
C LEU A 102 -7.26 -5.52 16.38
N THR A 103 -8.44 -5.73 15.80
CA THR A 103 -9.65 -4.98 16.12
C THR A 103 -10.07 -5.20 17.58
N LEU A 104 -10.07 -6.44 18.05
CA LEU A 104 -10.41 -6.78 19.43
C LEU A 104 -9.39 -6.26 20.44
N GLU A 105 -8.09 -6.33 20.11
CA GLU A 105 -7.01 -5.81 20.95
C GLU A 105 -7.03 -4.28 21.04
N ALA A 106 -7.41 -3.61 19.97
CA ALA A 106 -7.56 -2.15 19.96
C ALA A 106 -8.80 -1.67 20.75
N GLY A 107 -9.73 -2.55 21.09
CA GLY A 107 -10.92 -2.23 21.88
C GLY A 107 -12.07 -1.62 21.07
N ASN A 108 -12.10 -1.93 19.76
CA ASN A 108 -13.24 -1.57 18.89
C ASN A 108 -14.38 -2.59 19.01
#